data_81d717faebe2066cca67cea394062cab
#
_entry.id   81d717faebe2066cca67cea394062cab
#
_cell.length_a   1.000
_cell.length_b   1.000
_cell.length_c   1.000
_cell.angle_alpha   90.00
_cell.angle_beta   90.00
_cell.angle_gamma   90.00
#
_symmetry.space_group_name_H-M   'P 1'
#
loop_
_entity.id
_entity.type
_entity.pdbx_description
1 polymer ?
#
loop_
_entity_poly.entity_id
_entity_poly.type
_entity_poly.pdbx_seq_one_letter_code
_entity_poly.pdbx_strand_id
1 'polypeptide(L)'
;MLRQRSIQIAIDQRRQRRALTIFALALAVFIGFCGLFGIRLLLLQSPAIAVGKVADFADQKQRRFEVPRLKTSTLIQRRDQTMSEDLIYVRHDDHGGWIALLGVDTLSGCFLYWDERTGLFQDVSCLGARYTPDGRYLDGLQSGEQPQNMARLPVDVRDDQVFVRDEIMRER
;
A
#
# COMPACT_ATOMS: atom_id res chain seq x y z
N MET A 1 -1.06 -59.51 -45.00
CA MET A 1 -1.34 -59.04 -43.59
C MET A 1 -0.25 -58.16 -43.00
N LEU A 2 1.01 -58.29 -43.33
CA LEU A 2 2.11 -57.47 -42.74
C LEU A 2 2.06 -55.96 -43.15
N ARG A 3 1.63 -55.62 -44.34
CA ARG A 3 1.59 -54.25 -44.85
C ARG A 3 0.53 -53.34 -44.16
N GLN A 4 -0.55 -53.90 -43.67
CA GLN A 4 -1.58 -53.15 -42.93
C GLN A 4 -1.13 -52.79 -41.49
N ARG A 5 -0.36 -53.64 -40.84
CA ARG A 5 0.19 -53.37 -39.50
C ARG A 5 1.22 -52.23 -39.48
N SER A 6 2.07 -52.11 -40.50
CA SER A 6 3.06 -51.06 -40.59
C SER A 6 2.44 -49.67 -40.84
N ILE A 7 1.32 -49.61 -41.56
CA ILE A 7 0.58 -48.35 -41.80
C ILE A 7 -0.09 -47.84 -40.49
N GLN A 8 -0.70 -48.75 -39.73
CA GLN A 8 -1.34 -48.38 -38.45
C GLN A 8 -0.32 -47.90 -37.39
N ILE A 9 0.85 -48.51 -37.30
CA ILE A 9 1.91 -48.07 -36.41
C ILE A 9 2.41 -46.65 -36.77
N ALA A 10 2.55 -46.35 -38.07
CA ALA A 10 2.95 -45.04 -38.51
C ALA A 10 1.90 -43.94 -38.25
N ILE A 11 0.62 -44.26 -38.31
CA ILE A 11 -0.47 -43.34 -38.01
C ILE A 11 -0.51 -43.03 -36.50
N ASP A 12 -0.37 -44.08 -35.65
CA ASP A 12 -0.36 -43.91 -34.17
C ASP A 12 0.88 -43.07 -33.69
N GLN A 13 2.06 -43.34 -34.29
CA GLN A 13 3.23 -42.49 -33.96
C GLN A 13 3.05 -41.05 -34.36
N ARG A 14 2.39 -40.73 -35.51
CA ARG A 14 2.10 -39.35 -35.88
C ARG A 14 1.08 -38.69 -34.95
N ARG A 15 0.06 -39.43 -34.51
CA ARG A 15 -0.91 -38.93 -33.51
C ARG A 15 -0.24 -38.65 -32.17
N GLN A 16 0.59 -39.56 -31.67
CA GLN A 16 1.34 -39.36 -30.43
C GLN A 16 2.27 -38.13 -30.49
N ARG A 17 3.01 -37.98 -31.58
CA ARG A 17 3.88 -36.79 -31.74
C ARG A 17 3.08 -35.49 -31.77
N ARG A 18 1.94 -35.44 -32.45
CA ARG A 18 1.06 -34.26 -32.47
C ARG A 18 0.49 -33.96 -31.08
N ALA A 19 0.05 -34.97 -30.33
CA ALA A 19 -0.45 -34.82 -28.97
C ALA A 19 0.63 -34.29 -28.02
N LEU A 20 1.86 -34.80 -28.11
CA LEU A 20 3.00 -34.32 -27.35
C LEU A 20 3.37 -32.86 -27.67
N THR A 21 3.33 -32.48 -28.95
CA THR A 21 3.62 -31.11 -29.36
C THR A 21 2.56 -30.13 -28.84
N ILE A 22 1.28 -30.50 -28.91
CA ILE A 22 0.17 -29.67 -28.40
C ILE A 22 0.28 -29.54 -26.89
N PHE A 23 0.60 -30.62 -26.17
CA PHE A 23 0.78 -30.59 -24.73
C PHE A 23 1.97 -29.71 -24.31
N ALA A 24 3.11 -29.83 -25.00
CA ALA A 24 4.28 -29.00 -24.76
C ALA A 24 4.02 -27.50 -24.99
N LEU A 25 3.27 -27.16 -26.06
CA LEU A 25 2.84 -25.79 -26.36
C LEU A 25 1.90 -25.25 -25.27
N ALA A 26 0.90 -26.04 -24.86
CA ALA A 26 -0.03 -25.65 -23.79
C ALA A 26 0.68 -25.41 -22.47
N LEU A 27 1.66 -26.27 -22.13
CA LEU A 27 2.47 -26.13 -20.92
C LEU A 27 3.35 -24.89 -20.97
N ALA A 28 3.98 -24.58 -22.12
CA ALA A 28 4.78 -23.39 -22.29
C ALA A 28 3.94 -22.10 -22.15
N VAL A 29 2.73 -22.06 -22.72
CA VAL A 29 1.79 -20.95 -22.58
C VAL A 29 1.36 -20.78 -21.12
N PHE A 30 1.06 -21.89 -20.42
CA PHE A 30 0.67 -21.87 -19.02
C PHE A 30 1.79 -21.34 -18.12
N ILE A 31 3.03 -21.81 -18.30
CA ILE A 31 4.20 -21.32 -17.57
C ILE A 31 4.44 -19.83 -17.84
N GLY A 32 4.34 -19.40 -19.10
CA GLY A 32 4.45 -18.00 -19.50
C GLY A 32 3.38 -17.12 -18.84
N PHE A 33 2.14 -17.58 -18.80
CA PHE A 33 1.04 -16.87 -18.15
C PHE A 33 1.22 -16.77 -16.63
N CYS A 34 1.60 -17.88 -15.97
CA CYS A 34 1.89 -17.88 -14.53
C CYS A 34 3.08 -16.97 -14.18
N GLY A 35 4.12 -16.95 -15.01
CA GLY A 35 5.28 -16.06 -14.84
C GLY A 35 4.89 -14.58 -14.96
N LEU A 36 4.15 -14.21 -15.99
CA LEU A 36 3.66 -12.85 -16.18
C LEU A 36 2.71 -12.40 -15.08
N PHE A 37 1.83 -13.29 -14.61
CA PHE A 37 0.92 -13.01 -13.51
C PHE A 37 1.64 -12.83 -12.18
N GLY A 38 2.65 -13.67 -11.91
CA GLY A 38 3.51 -13.54 -10.72
C GLY A 38 4.31 -12.24 -10.70
N ILE A 39 4.91 -11.86 -11.84
CA ILE A 39 5.62 -10.58 -11.98
C ILE A 39 4.66 -9.40 -11.77
N ARG A 40 3.45 -9.46 -12.31
CA ARG A 40 2.46 -8.41 -12.15
C ARG A 40 2.01 -8.25 -10.71
N LEU A 41 1.86 -9.34 -9.96
CA LEU A 41 1.56 -9.32 -8.52
C LEU A 41 2.68 -8.67 -7.71
N LEU A 42 3.94 -8.96 -8.02
CA LEU A 42 5.11 -8.34 -7.38
C LEU A 42 5.22 -6.84 -7.67
N LEU A 43 4.89 -6.42 -8.90
CA LEU A 43 4.92 -5.00 -9.30
C LEU A 43 3.75 -4.19 -8.75
N LEU A 44 2.66 -4.84 -8.31
CA LEU A 44 1.50 -4.19 -7.71
C LEU A 44 1.63 -3.98 -6.19
N GLN A 45 2.70 -4.49 -5.57
CA GLN A 45 2.93 -4.22 -4.15
C GLN A 45 3.28 -2.74 -3.97
N SER A 46 2.51 -2.06 -3.14
CA SER A 46 2.82 -0.68 -2.74
C SER A 46 4.18 -0.65 -2.04
N PRO A 47 5.05 0.31 -2.34
CA PRO A 47 6.34 0.41 -1.69
C PRO A 47 6.15 0.53 -0.17
N ALA A 48 6.92 -0.25 0.56
CA ALA A 48 6.96 -0.20 2.01
C ALA A 48 8.13 0.69 2.46
N ILE A 49 7.86 1.61 3.35
CA ILE A 49 8.82 2.58 3.88
C ILE A 49 9.19 2.14 5.29
N ALA A 50 10.47 1.89 5.55
CA ALA A 50 10.96 1.58 6.88
C ALA A 50 10.97 2.86 7.74
N VAL A 51 10.30 2.82 8.90
CA VAL A 51 10.17 3.97 9.80
C VAL A 51 10.92 3.78 11.12
N GLY A 52 11.46 2.61 11.41
CA GLY A 52 12.26 2.37 12.60
C GLY A 52 12.10 0.95 13.15
N LYS A 53 12.69 0.70 14.30
CA LYS A 53 12.54 -0.57 15.03
C LYS A 53 11.34 -0.51 15.98
N VAL A 54 10.76 -1.66 16.29
CA VAL A 54 9.65 -1.75 17.27
C VAL A 54 10.03 -1.10 18.62
N ALA A 55 11.27 -1.31 19.07
CA ALA A 55 11.78 -0.73 20.31
C ALA A 55 11.75 0.81 20.31
N ASP A 56 11.87 1.46 19.16
CA ASP A 56 11.84 2.92 19.06
C ASP A 56 10.46 3.50 19.43
N PHE A 57 9.40 2.70 19.40
CA PHE A 57 8.03 3.11 19.69
C PHE A 57 7.51 2.62 21.05
N ALA A 58 8.40 2.15 21.93
CA ALA A 58 8.03 1.62 23.26
C ALA A 58 7.39 2.67 24.18
N ASP A 59 7.65 3.96 23.94
CA ASP A 59 7.08 5.08 24.70
C ASP A 59 5.69 5.51 24.23
N GLN A 60 5.13 4.83 23.20
CA GLN A 60 3.80 5.06 22.61
C GLN A 60 3.59 6.50 22.09
N LYS A 61 4.65 7.28 21.96
CA LYS A 61 4.58 8.64 21.46
C LYS A 61 4.39 8.71 19.96
N GLN A 62 3.74 9.76 19.53
CA GLN A 62 3.63 10.09 18.10
C GLN A 62 4.99 10.47 17.52
N ARG A 63 5.44 9.76 16.50
CA ARG A 63 6.71 10.04 15.80
C ARG A 63 6.44 10.51 14.39
N ARG A 64 7.11 11.59 14.01
CA ARG A 64 7.03 12.18 12.66
C ARG A 64 8.16 11.67 11.79
N PHE A 65 7.83 11.32 10.57
CA PHE A 65 8.77 10.95 9.52
C PHE A 65 8.52 11.78 8.28
N GLU A 66 9.59 12.33 7.72
CA GLU A 66 9.59 12.97 6.41
C GLU A 66 9.97 11.89 5.40
N VAL A 67 9.12 11.68 4.41
CA VAL A 67 9.27 10.61 3.43
C VAL A 67 9.13 11.17 2.02
N PRO A 68 9.75 10.53 1.01
CA PRO A 68 9.51 10.90 -0.38
C PRO A 68 8.01 10.90 -0.69
N ARG A 69 7.60 11.77 -1.59
CA ARG A 69 6.20 11.95 -1.95
C ARG A 69 5.51 10.61 -2.25
N LEU A 70 4.46 10.34 -1.50
CA LEU A 70 3.67 9.12 -1.61
C LEU A 70 2.71 9.18 -2.81
N LYS A 71 2.44 8.04 -3.42
CA LYS A 71 1.39 7.94 -4.44
C LYS A 71 0.02 8.27 -3.86
N THR A 72 -0.23 7.84 -2.61
CA THR A 72 -1.46 8.14 -1.88
C THR A 72 -1.68 9.62 -1.67
N SER A 73 -0.63 10.40 -1.40
CA SER A 73 -0.74 11.86 -1.24
C SER A 73 -1.07 12.57 -2.55
N THR A 74 -0.75 11.96 -3.70
CA THR A 74 -1.13 12.54 -5.01
C THR A 74 -2.64 12.48 -5.27
N LEU A 75 -3.37 11.60 -4.57
CA LEU A 75 -4.82 11.53 -4.63
C LEU A 75 -5.50 12.68 -3.85
N ILE A 76 -4.75 13.30 -2.93
CA ILE A 76 -5.19 14.46 -2.16
C ILE A 76 -4.66 15.70 -2.88
N GLN A 77 -5.55 16.60 -3.26
CA GLN A 77 -5.15 17.86 -3.91
C GLN A 77 -4.47 18.75 -2.89
N ARG A 78 -3.14 18.65 -2.76
CA ARG A 78 -2.34 19.42 -1.81
C ARG A 78 -2.39 20.90 -2.16
N ARG A 79 -2.59 21.73 -1.15
CA ARG A 79 -2.58 23.19 -1.28
C ARG A 79 -1.15 23.73 -1.45
N ASP A 80 -0.20 23.12 -0.76
CA ASP A 80 1.23 23.43 -0.94
C ASP A 80 1.90 22.39 -1.85
N GLN A 81 2.18 22.79 -3.08
CA GLN A 81 2.86 21.95 -4.08
C GLN A 81 4.38 22.09 -4.05
N THR A 82 4.91 22.99 -3.23
CA THR A 82 6.35 23.28 -3.19
C THR A 82 7.13 22.21 -2.40
N MET A 83 6.48 21.54 -1.46
CA MET A 83 7.12 20.48 -0.69
C MET A 83 7.23 19.18 -1.50
N SER A 84 8.45 18.68 -1.63
CA SER A 84 8.78 17.42 -2.31
C SER A 84 8.53 16.18 -1.43
N GLU A 85 8.31 16.37 -0.14
CA GLU A 85 8.19 15.34 0.88
C GLU A 85 6.78 15.31 1.47
N ASP A 86 6.42 14.16 1.98
CA ASP A 86 5.21 13.93 2.76
C ASP A 86 5.55 13.69 4.22
N LEU A 87 4.61 14.02 5.10
CA LEU A 87 4.70 13.72 6.53
C LEU A 87 3.91 12.45 6.84
N ILE A 88 4.53 11.53 7.55
CA ILE A 88 3.86 10.36 8.13
C ILE A 88 4.02 10.44 9.64
N TYR A 89 2.95 10.18 10.35
CA TYR A 89 2.95 10.05 11.80
C TYR A 89 2.67 8.62 12.20
N VAL A 90 3.56 8.04 13.00
CA VAL A 90 3.47 6.64 13.43
C VAL A 90 3.53 6.56 14.94
N ARG A 91 2.68 5.75 15.53
CA ARG A 91 2.73 5.39 16.94
C ARG A 91 2.30 3.95 17.19
N HIS A 92 2.75 3.40 18.29
CA HIS A 92 2.20 2.17 18.83
C HIS A 92 1.02 2.53 19.75
N ASP A 93 -0.10 1.86 19.57
CA ASP A 93 -1.34 2.08 20.32
C ASP A 93 -1.30 1.30 21.65
N ASP A 94 -1.98 1.80 22.67
CA ASP A 94 -2.12 1.18 24.00
C ASP A 94 -2.75 -0.22 23.95
N HIS A 95 -3.49 -0.52 22.90
CA HIS A 95 -4.10 -1.84 22.66
C HIS A 95 -3.22 -2.80 21.87
N GLY A 96 -1.94 -2.46 21.67
CA GLY A 96 -0.98 -3.29 20.93
C GLY A 96 -1.08 -3.19 19.42
N GLY A 97 -1.85 -2.24 18.89
CA GLY A 97 -1.96 -1.93 17.47
C GLY A 97 -0.95 -0.89 16.99
N TRP A 98 -0.87 -0.72 15.70
CA TRP A 98 -0.09 0.32 15.05
C TRP A 98 -1.00 1.32 14.36
N ILE A 99 -0.70 2.60 14.52
CA ILE A 99 -1.39 3.69 13.82
C ILE A 99 -0.35 4.44 13.00
N ALA A 100 -0.58 4.49 11.69
CA ALA A 100 0.15 5.36 10.79
C ALA A 100 -0.84 6.27 10.08
N LEU A 101 -0.57 7.58 10.13
CA LEU A 101 -1.42 8.63 9.58
C LEU A 101 -0.64 9.45 8.57
N LEU A 102 -1.27 9.77 7.46
CA LEU A 102 -0.73 10.76 6.52
C LEU A 102 -0.94 12.15 7.10
N GLY A 103 0.13 12.94 7.22
CA GLY A 103 0.12 14.27 7.81
C GLY A 103 -0.43 15.36 6.89
N VAL A 104 -1.51 15.04 6.18
CA VAL A 104 -2.20 15.96 5.26
C VAL A 104 -3.70 15.84 5.49
N ASP A 105 -4.38 16.95 5.63
CA ASP A 105 -5.84 17.01 5.64
C ASP A 105 -6.38 16.57 4.28
N THR A 106 -7.23 15.56 4.29
CA THR A 106 -7.77 14.92 3.08
C THR A 106 -8.65 15.83 2.24
N LEU A 107 -9.25 16.86 2.83
CA LEU A 107 -10.14 17.80 2.14
C LEU A 107 -9.44 19.10 1.75
N SER A 108 -8.70 19.72 2.67
CA SER A 108 -8.02 20.98 2.40
C SER A 108 -6.68 20.83 1.70
N GLY A 109 -6.06 19.64 1.79
CA GLY A 109 -4.71 19.39 1.29
C GLY A 109 -3.62 20.08 2.10
N CYS A 110 -3.94 20.56 3.30
CA CYS A 110 -3.01 21.27 4.17
C CYS A 110 -2.23 20.31 5.07
N PHE A 111 -1.00 20.66 5.41
CA PHE A 111 -0.19 19.88 6.33
C PHE A 111 -0.73 19.95 7.75
N LEU A 112 -0.75 18.79 8.40
CA LEU A 112 -1.14 18.62 9.78
C LEU A 112 0.10 18.41 10.64
N TYR A 113 0.18 19.12 11.75
CA TYR A 113 1.28 19.04 12.69
C TYR A 113 0.79 18.52 14.03
N TRP A 114 1.57 17.63 14.62
CA TRP A 114 1.33 17.14 15.95
C TRP A 114 1.73 18.19 16.98
N ASP A 115 0.80 18.62 17.83
CA ASP A 115 1.06 19.49 18.98
C ASP A 115 1.14 18.63 20.25
N GLU A 116 2.35 18.45 20.79
CA GLU A 116 2.58 17.69 22.01
C GLU A 116 1.86 18.26 23.22
N ARG A 117 1.63 19.57 23.26
CA ARG A 117 0.99 20.24 24.40
C ARG A 117 -0.50 19.93 24.47
N THR A 118 -1.17 19.88 23.34
CA THR A 118 -2.61 19.58 23.28
C THR A 118 -2.89 18.10 23.02
N GLY A 119 -1.92 17.34 22.53
CA GLY A 119 -2.11 15.95 22.12
C GLY A 119 -3.02 15.83 20.88
N LEU A 120 -3.03 16.83 20.01
CA LEU A 120 -3.88 16.87 18.82
C LEU A 120 -3.05 17.15 17.58
N PHE A 121 -3.55 16.70 16.44
CA PHE A 121 -3.09 17.20 15.15
C PHE A 121 -3.81 18.51 14.82
N GLN A 122 -3.08 19.46 14.28
CA GLN A 122 -3.61 20.77 13.91
C GLN A 122 -3.12 21.19 12.53
N ASP A 123 -4.03 21.77 11.78
CA ASP A 123 -3.72 22.53 10.60
C ASP A 123 -3.50 23.99 11.01
N VAL A 124 -2.24 24.39 11.11
CA VAL A 124 -1.86 25.76 11.53
C VAL A 124 -1.79 26.77 10.37
N SER A 125 -1.84 26.29 9.13
CA SER A 125 -1.56 27.12 7.96
C SER A 125 -2.77 27.39 7.06
N CYS A 126 -3.88 26.70 7.27
CA CYS A 126 -5.05 26.79 6.39
C CYS A 126 -6.34 27.14 7.14
N LEU A 127 -7.14 26.11 7.46
CA LEU A 127 -8.52 26.26 7.96
C LEU A 127 -8.66 25.95 9.44
N GLY A 128 -7.59 25.52 10.11
CA GLY A 128 -7.57 25.24 11.54
C GLY A 128 -8.27 23.96 11.94
N ALA A 129 -8.38 22.96 11.04
CA ALA A 129 -8.92 21.66 11.38
C ALA A 129 -8.07 20.97 12.42
N ARG A 130 -8.74 20.29 13.38
CA ARG A 130 -8.09 19.54 14.46
C ARG A 130 -8.53 18.08 14.45
N TYR A 131 -7.60 17.20 14.84
CA TYR A 131 -7.81 15.76 14.85
C TYR A 131 -7.27 15.13 16.12
N THR A 132 -7.91 14.07 16.53
CA THR A 132 -7.46 13.25 17.66
C THR A 132 -6.15 12.50 17.34
N PRO A 133 -5.46 11.91 18.34
CA PRO A 133 -4.24 11.13 18.13
C PRO A 133 -4.41 9.93 17.18
N ASP A 134 -5.60 9.41 17.06
CA ASP A 134 -5.95 8.32 16.14
C ASP A 134 -6.46 8.81 14.77
N GLY A 135 -6.37 10.11 14.51
CA GLY A 135 -6.66 10.73 13.23
C GLY A 135 -8.14 11.00 12.95
N ARG A 136 -9.01 10.93 13.97
CA ARG A 136 -10.43 11.31 13.80
C ARG A 136 -10.57 12.83 13.81
N TYR A 137 -11.39 13.33 12.90
CA TYR A 137 -11.75 14.74 12.89
C TYR A 137 -12.44 15.11 14.21
N LEU A 138 -12.02 16.23 14.78
CA LEU A 138 -12.57 16.76 16.03
C LEU A 138 -13.39 18.02 15.78
N ASP A 139 -12.77 19.04 15.23
CA ASP A 139 -13.42 20.34 14.94
C ASP A 139 -12.54 21.18 13.98
N GLY A 140 -12.95 22.44 13.77
CA GLY A 140 -12.31 23.36 12.87
C GLY A 140 -13.02 23.42 11.52
N LEU A 141 -12.44 24.13 10.57
CA LEU A 141 -12.99 24.24 9.24
C LEU A 141 -12.32 23.23 8.30
N GLN A 142 -13.13 22.44 7.64
CA GLN A 142 -12.72 21.67 6.48
C GLN A 142 -13.45 22.19 5.24
N SER A 143 -12.76 22.19 4.11
CA SER A 143 -13.42 22.52 2.84
C SER A 143 -14.16 21.27 2.35
N GLY A 144 -15.46 21.21 2.57
CA GLY A 144 -16.27 20.08 2.13
C GLY A 144 -17.60 19.99 2.87
N GLU A 145 -18.52 19.17 2.34
CA GLU A 145 -19.86 19.01 2.92
C GLU A 145 -19.86 18.11 4.16
N GLN A 146 -18.88 17.21 4.27
CA GLN A 146 -18.76 16.30 5.41
C GLN A 146 -17.30 16.22 5.89
N PRO A 147 -17.09 16.31 7.22
CA PRO A 147 -15.76 16.17 7.78
C PRO A 147 -15.19 14.76 7.52
N GLN A 148 -13.93 14.70 7.21
CA GLN A 148 -13.21 13.45 6.96
C GLN A 148 -12.06 13.27 7.96
N ASN A 149 -11.82 12.03 8.33
CA ASN A 149 -10.68 11.66 9.16
C ASN A 149 -9.38 11.74 8.36
N MET A 150 -8.25 11.80 9.06
CA MET A 150 -6.93 11.66 8.44
C MET A 150 -6.82 10.32 7.71
N ALA A 151 -6.11 10.30 6.58
CA ALA A 151 -5.85 9.07 5.86
C ALA A 151 -4.96 8.14 6.70
N ARG A 152 -5.41 6.90 6.91
CA ARG A 152 -4.65 5.84 7.57
C ARG A 152 -3.88 5.02 6.56
N LEU A 153 -2.63 4.69 6.95
CA LEU A 153 -1.74 3.87 6.15
C LEU A 153 -1.53 2.51 6.83
N PRO A 154 -1.49 1.40 6.09
CA PRO A 154 -1.21 0.09 6.66
C PRO A 154 0.21 0.02 7.23
N VAL A 155 0.34 -0.64 8.38
CA VAL A 155 1.63 -0.88 9.03
C VAL A 155 1.90 -2.38 9.07
N ASP A 156 3.09 -2.77 8.65
CA ASP A 156 3.61 -4.13 8.75
C ASP A 156 4.83 -4.14 9.67
N VAL A 157 4.94 -5.17 10.51
CA VAL A 157 6.13 -5.40 11.32
C VAL A 157 6.80 -6.68 10.84
N ARG A 158 8.09 -6.58 10.50
CA ARG A 158 8.90 -7.72 10.02
C ARG A 158 10.29 -7.61 10.63
N ASP A 159 10.81 -8.69 11.19
CA ASP A 159 12.17 -8.74 11.74
C ASP A 159 12.51 -7.57 12.67
N ASP A 160 11.60 -7.26 13.61
CA ASP A 160 11.70 -6.14 14.56
C ASP A 160 11.73 -4.74 13.92
N GLN A 161 11.39 -4.64 12.65
CA GLN A 161 11.34 -3.39 11.91
C GLN A 161 9.91 -3.03 11.51
N VAL A 162 9.57 -1.76 11.65
CA VAL A 162 8.25 -1.20 11.34
C VAL A 162 8.28 -0.60 9.93
N PHE A 163 7.31 -0.99 9.11
CA PHE A 163 7.13 -0.51 7.76
C PHE A 163 5.75 0.10 7.59
N VAL A 164 5.68 1.19 6.86
CA VAL A 164 4.42 1.81 6.43
C VAL A 164 4.26 1.62 4.93
N ARG A 165 3.08 1.16 4.49
CA ARG A 165 2.79 1.01 3.06
C ARG A 165 2.14 2.26 2.49
N ASP A 166 2.55 2.64 1.28
CA ASP A 166 1.96 3.74 0.52
C ASP A 166 0.60 3.32 -0.09
N GLU A 167 -0.39 3.19 0.80
CA GLU A 167 -1.75 2.74 0.50
C GLU A 167 -2.71 3.34 1.53
N ILE A 168 -3.90 3.78 1.12
CA ILE A 168 -4.91 4.26 2.07
C ILE A 168 -5.77 3.08 2.54
N MET A 169 -5.86 2.91 3.86
CA MET A 169 -6.80 1.96 4.45
C MET A 169 -8.23 2.46 4.23
N ARG A 170 -9.05 1.64 3.59
CA ARG A 170 -10.49 1.91 3.51
C ARG A 170 -11.11 1.54 4.85
N GLU A 171 -11.69 2.50 5.54
CA GLU A 171 -12.58 2.21 6.69
C GLU A 171 -13.78 1.41 6.16
N ARG A 172 -14.02 0.25 6.78
CA ARG A 172 -15.19 -0.58 6.48
C ARG A 172 -16.38 -0.13 7.32
#